data_6b727f1f5e444817ad0e05930ea4f3bb
#
_entry.id   6b727f1f5e444817ad0e05930ea4f3bb
#
_cell.length_a   1.000
_cell.length_b   1.000
_cell.length_c   1.000
_cell.angle_alpha   90.00
_cell.angle_beta   90.00
_cell.angle_gamma   90.00
#
_symmetry.space_group_name_H-M   'P 1'
#
loop_
_entity.id
_entity.type
_entity.pdbx_description
1 polymer ?
#
loop_
_entity_poly.entity_id
_entity_poly.type
_entity_poly.pdbx_seq_one_letter_code
_entity_poly.pdbx_strand_id
1 'polypeptide(L)'
;MVLCTIKGQRDVNLPTTINILHSNMKKIILLGAALICTLTSFAQGPRVYRSEFLTYDKREDATADRRSETARYSDFKPERIAIAGGEIRYVQKVELDGTMNDYNLFFHLENVGMAYTLFVNNEPIAEIEDPYTPADFLLSPYLRQGVNEVMLGVRQSRTPQLQENLFQLDFKEFENSYFFAQRRLSVRDFDLQLVPDTTRQYAKLKLDVIVANDFNFEETIQVGFDIYDPKGKLKEYSVNEMQVAGRSIDTLSFNPDIYHAYDFRWGDGKTPLYDVMIYIKRNGMLWEYIPLQVGFGKTEYRNGKFYRFDEVLHIQKREHFNATPDREQTYKEIEQAKLRGYNTLCPDYPQPKWFYDMCDKAGMFVIDCANINSPTNSSNRAIGGTPANDPKLVDEYLQRVKSMYYRSRNHSCVIAFSLGGESGNGYNMYKAYEWIKSVEKRRPVFYVGAEGEWNTDMTEL
;
A
#
# COMPACT_ATOMS: atom_id res chain seq x y z
N MET A 1 -12.53 76.94 3.29
CA MET A 1 -12.19 77.87 4.38
C MET A 1 -11.69 77.08 5.57
N VAL A 2 -10.46 77.32 5.92
CA VAL A 2 -9.68 76.98 7.12
C VAL A 2 -9.19 75.53 7.30
N LEU A 3 -7.89 75.46 7.04
CA LEU A 3 -6.93 74.45 7.53
C LEU A 3 -6.91 74.35 9.05
N CYS A 4 -6.60 73.19 9.58
CA CYS A 4 -5.59 73.09 10.66
C CYS A 4 -4.88 71.75 10.66
N THR A 5 -3.60 71.83 10.42
CA THR A 5 -2.57 70.77 10.51
C THR A 5 -2.15 70.62 11.99
N ILE A 6 -2.03 69.42 12.50
CA ILE A 6 -1.12 69.17 13.63
C ILE A 6 -0.36 67.86 13.38
N LYS A 7 0.94 68.02 13.22
CA LYS A 7 1.98 66.96 13.32
C LYS A 7 2.14 66.52 14.79
N GLY A 8 2.37 65.25 15.00
CA GLY A 8 2.80 64.75 16.28
C GLY A 8 3.25 63.28 16.15
N GLN A 9 4.49 63.09 15.74
CA GLN A 9 5.21 61.84 15.94
C GLN A 9 5.33 61.53 17.43
N ARG A 10 4.96 60.30 17.81
CA ARG A 10 5.54 59.63 18.98
C ARG A 10 5.80 58.20 18.61
N ASP A 11 7.11 57.93 18.48
CA ASP A 11 7.66 56.57 18.48
C ASP A 11 7.30 55.90 19.82
N VAL A 12 6.51 54.82 19.77
CA VAL A 12 6.32 53.95 20.91
C VAL A 12 7.13 52.69 20.66
N ASN A 13 8.30 52.66 21.31
CA ASN A 13 9.10 51.45 21.46
C ASN A 13 8.25 50.38 22.18
N LEU A 14 7.77 49.35 21.46
CA LEU A 14 7.23 48.14 22.02
C LEU A 14 8.36 47.31 22.65
N PRO A 15 8.20 46.83 23.87
CA PRO A 15 9.28 46.15 24.58
C PRO A 15 9.61 44.79 23.92
N THR A 16 10.89 44.50 23.85
CA THR A 16 11.54 43.29 23.33
C THR A 16 11.00 41.96 23.94
N THR A 17 10.24 42.03 25.00
CA THR A 17 9.63 40.89 25.70
C THR A 17 8.53 40.16 24.90
N ILE A 18 7.81 40.86 24.01
CA ILE A 18 6.71 40.25 23.22
C ILE A 18 7.26 39.36 22.10
N ASN A 19 8.41 39.71 21.52
CA ASN A 19 9.06 38.91 20.49
C ASN A 19 9.68 37.61 21.03
N ILE A 20 10.09 37.59 22.28
CA ILE A 20 10.63 36.37 22.94
C ILE A 20 9.50 35.40 23.28
N LEU A 21 8.33 35.89 23.70
CA LEU A 21 7.15 35.06 23.96
C LEU A 21 6.61 34.43 22.67
N HIS A 22 6.59 35.16 21.55
CA HIS A 22 6.12 34.62 20.27
C HIS A 22 7.08 33.57 19.68
N SER A 23 8.39 33.75 19.83
CA SER A 23 9.40 32.78 19.42
C SER A 23 9.36 31.50 20.28
N ASN A 24 9.14 31.65 21.59
CA ASN A 24 9.03 30.49 22.47
C ASN A 24 7.70 29.73 22.30
N MET A 25 6.60 30.42 22.05
CA MET A 25 5.33 29.75 21.70
C MET A 25 5.42 28.97 20.39
N LYS A 26 6.08 29.50 19.33
CA LYS A 26 6.30 28.76 18.09
C LYS A 26 7.19 27.52 18.31
N LYS A 27 8.23 27.61 19.15
CA LYS A 27 9.08 26.46 19.54
C LYS A 27 8.31 25.41 20.36
N ILE A 28 7.44 25.84 21.26
CA ILE A 28 6.60 24.93 22.07
C ILE A 28 5.53 24.24 21.19
N ILE A 29 4.95 24.95 20.21
CA ILE A 29 4.01 24.38 19.26
C ILE A 29 4.72 23.40 18.30
N LEU A 30 5.95 23.70 17.83
CA LEU A 30 6.75 22.78 17.03
C LEU A 30 7.22 21.55 17.83
N LEU A 31 7.64 21.74 19.11
CA LEU A 31 7.97 20.60 19.98
C LEU A 31 6.71 19.76 20.33
N GLY A 32 5.57 20.39 20.53
CA GLY A 32 4.29 19.70 20.75
C GLY A 32 3.83 18.92 19.51
N ALA A 33 3.98 19.47 18.31
CA ALA A 33 3.67 18.79 17.07
C ALA A 33 4.64 17.64 16.77
N ALA A 34 5.95 17.81 17.04
CA ALA A 34 6.94 16.75 16.93
C ALA A 34 6.70 15.63 17.97
N LEU A 35 6.31 15.98 19.21
CA LEU A 35 5.99 14.99 20.25
C LEU A 35 4.70 14.21 19.95
N ILE A 36 3.70 14.85 19.32
CA ILE A 36 2.46 14.19 18.89
C ILE A 36 2.74 13.27 17.70
N CYS A 37 3.61 13.64 16.75
CA CYS A 37 4.02 12.75 15.65
C CYS A 37 4.82 11.54 16.12
N THR A 38 5.61 11.65 17.19
CA THR A 38 6.38 10.50 17.74
C THR A 38 5.53 9.56 18.61
N LEU A 39 4.42 10.04 19.17
CA LEU A 39 3.50 9.21 19.98
C LEU A 39 2.49 8.43 19.09
N THR A 40 2.24 8.85 17.85
CA THR A 40 1.29 8.16 16.97
C THR A 40 1.84 6.89 16.33
N SER A 41 3.16 6.66 16.31
CA SER A 41 3.71 5.42 15.75
C SER A 41 3.61 4.20 16.69
N PHE A 42 3.25 4.38 17.97
CA PHE A 42 3.01 3.28 18.91
C PHE A 42 1.52 2.95 19.15
N ALA A 43 0.60 3.74 18.61
CA ALA A 43 -0.84 3.51 18.73
C ALA A 43 -1.46 2.76 17.54
N GLN A 44 -0.66 2.47 16.49
CA GLN A 44 -1.09 1.58 15.42
C GLN A 44 -0.87 0.14 15.88
N GLY A 45 -1.94 -0.67 15.84
CA GLY A 45 -1.86 -2.11 16.08
C GLY A 45 -0.80 -2.77 15.18
N PRO A 46 -0.57 -4.08 15.29
CA PRO A 46 0.52 -4.78 14.59
C PRO A 46 0.38 -4.76 13.06
N ARG A 47 -0.79 -4.39 12.53
CA ARG A 47 -1.04 -4.35 11.08
C ARG A 47 -0.22 -3.27 10.41
N VAL A 48 0.52 -3.66 9.37
CA VAL A 48 1.35 -2.77 8.57
C VAL A 48 0.74 -2.63 7.17
N TYR A 49 0.47 -1.39 6.77
CA TYR A 49 0.04 -1.09 5.40
C TYR A 49 1.26 -0.76 4.57
N ARG A 50 1.61 -1.64 3.63
CA ARG A 50 2.77 -1.52 2.74
C ARG A 50 2.54 -2.29 1.44
N SER A 51 3.35 -2.00 0.44
CA SER A 51 3.45 -2.83 -0.75
C SER A 51 4.02 -4.21 -0.39
N GLU A 52 3.60 -5.24 -1.08
CA GLU A 52 4.13 -6.59 -0.86
C GLU A 52 5.45 -6.76 -1.62
N PHE A 53 6.52 -6.96 -0.89
CA PHE A 53 7.84 -7.29 -1.42
C PHE A 53 8.67 -8.07 -0.41
N LEU A 54 9.67 -8.77 -0.90
CA LEU A 54 10.67 -9.46 -0.08
C LEU A 54 12.02 -8.75 -0.21
N THR A 55 12.83 -8.91 0.82
CA THR A 55 14.19 -8.36 0.88
C THR A 55 15.21 -9.50 0.90
N TYR A 56 16.35 -9.26 0.30
CA TYR A 56 17.39 -10.25 0.11
C TYR A 56 18.73 -9.71 0.59
N ASP A 57 19.56 -10.56 1.19
CA ASP A 57 20.90 -10.20 1.64
C ASP A 57 21.90 -10.15 0.47
N LYS A 58 21.59 -10.78 -0.67
CA LYS A 58 22.45 -10.84 -1.84
C LYS A 58 21.70 -10.50 -3.12
N ARG A 59 22.40 -9.82 -4.03
CA ARG A 59 21.83 -9.40 -5.32
C ARG A 59 21.42 -10.58 -6.19
N GLU A 60 22.25 -11.62 -6.23
CA GLU A 60 22.01 -12.81 -7.03
C GLU A 60 20.75 -13.56 -6.60
N ASP A 61 20.51 -13.56 -5.28
CA ASP A 61 19.32 -14.20 -4.71
C ASP A 61 18.06 -13.34 -4.97
N ALA A 62 18.19 -12.02 -4.92
CA ALA A 62 17.13 -11.09 -5.30
C ALA A 62 16.75 -11.24 -6.78
N THR A 63 17.74 -11.34 -7.68
CA THR A 63 17.51 -11.49 -9.11
C THR A 63 16.88 -12.85 -9.47
N ALA A 64 17.22 -13.90 -8.72
CA ALA A 64 16.71 -15.25 -8.93
C ALA A 64 15.46 -15.59 -8.09
N ASP A 65 14.96 -14.66 -7.27
CA ASP A 65 13.86 -14.83 -6.30
C ASP A 65 14.03 -16.06 -5.38
N ARG A 66 15.25 -16.24 -4.83
CA ARG A 66 15.57 -17.37 -3.94
C ARG A 66 15.12 -17.11 -2.51
N ARG A 67 13.82 -17.15 -2.27
CA ARG A 67 13.15 -16.76 -1.02
C ARG A 67 13.63 -17.55 0.20
N SER A 68 13.77 -18.86 0.07
CA SER A 68 14.09 -19.74 1.20
C SER A 68 15.50 -19.57 1.75
N GLU A 69 16.43 -19.06 0.96
CA GLU A 69 17.85 -18.99 1.34
C GLU A 69 18.23 -17.67 2.03
N THR A 70 17.57 -16.56 1.66
CA THR A 70 18.02 -15.22 2.06
C THR A 70 16.95 -14.34 2.65
N ALA A 71 15.66 -14.55 2.34
CA ALA A 71 14.57 -13.75 2.89
C ALA A 71 14.07 -14.23 4.27
N ARG A 72 14.74 -15.21 4.89
CA ARG A 72 14.31 -15.85 6.15
C ARG A 72 12.80 -16.16 6.14
N TYR A 73 12.38 -16.76 5.05
CA TYR A 73 11.00 -17.06 4.74
C TYR A 73 10.61 -18.44 5.28
N SER A 74 9.40 -18.54 5.84
CA SER A 74 8.80 -19.79 6.30
C SER A 74 7.31 -19.80 6.02
N ASP A 75 6.81 -20.80 5.32
CA ASP A 75 5.37 -20.96 5.07
C ASP A 75 4.58 -21.04 6.40
N PHE A 76 3.37 -20.49 6.38
CA PHE A 76 2.44 -20.71 7.46
C PHE A 76 1.76 -22.07 7.28
N LYS A 77 2.10 -23.02 8.19
CA LYS A 77 1.59 -24.40 8.20
C LYS A 77 1.05 -24.74 9.60
N PRO A 78 -0.08 -24.15 9.99
CA PRO A 78 -0.58 -24.30 11.35
C PRO A 78 -1.22 -25.66 11.61
N GLU A 79 -1.21 -26.04 12.89
CA GLU A 79 -2.08 -27.11 13.39
C GLU A 79 -3.48 -26.57 13.63
N ARG A 80 -4.50 -27.29 13.15
CA ARG A 80 -5.90 -26.95 13.36
C ARG A 80 -6.39 -27.56 14.65
N ILE A 81 -6.87 -26.72 15.57
CA ILE A 81 -7.43 -27.12 16.86
C ILE A 81 -8.89 -26.72 16.94
N ALA A 82 -9.79 -27.72 17.12
CA ALA A 82 -11.19 -27.45 17.37
C ALA A 82 -11.41 -27.15 18.86
N ILE A 83 -12.10 -26.04 19.15
CA ILE A 83 -12.41 -25.63 20.51
C ILE A 83 -13.91 -25.83 20.81
N ALA A 84 -14.22 -26.09 22.09
CA ALA A 84 -15.60 -26.16 22.54
C ALA A 84 -16.34 -24.85 22.26
N GLY A 85 -17.53 -24.92 21.65
CA GLY A 85 -18.33 -23.75 21.25
C GLY A 85 -18.25 -23.42 19.75
N GLY A 86 -17.53 -24.24 18.95
CA GLY A 86 -17.49 -24.10 17.48
C GLY A 86 -16.40 -23.14 16.99
N GLU A 87 -15.55 -22.62 17.87
CA GLU A 87 -14.37 -21.83 17.50
C GLU A 87 -13.29 -22.76 16.93
N ILE A 88 -12.70 -22.37 15.84
CA ILE A 88 -11.56 -23.06 15.21
C ILE A 88 -10.32 -22.19 15.43
N ARG A 89 -9.25 -22.80 15.91
CA ARG A 89 -7.95 -22.15 16.06
C ARG A 89 -6.90 -22.83 15.19
N TYR A 90 -6.03 -22.03 14.64
CA TYR A 90 -4.88 -22.43 13.85
C TYR A 90 -3.62 -21.95 14.56
N VAL A 91 -2.76 -22.86 14.94
CA VAL A 91 -1.61 -22.58 15.82
C VAL A 91 -0.33 -23.00 15.12
N GLN A 92 0.65 -22.10 15.10
CA GLN A 92 2.02 -22.43 14.70
C GLN A 92 3.02 -21.90 15.70
N LYS A 93 3.98 -22.75 16.07
CA LYS A 93 5.10 -22.36 16.91
C LYS A 93 6.19 -21.70 16.09
N VAL A 94 6.71 -20.58 16.58
CA VAL A 94 7.82 -19.83 16.00
C VAL A 94 8.90 -19.68 17.05
N GLU A 95 10.11 -20.14 16.75
CA GLU A 95 11.25 -20.03 17.65
C GLU A 95 12.12 -18.84 17.26
N LEU A 96 12.39 -17.96 18.24
CA LEU A 96 13.35 -16.88 18.11
C LEU A 96 14.63 -17.21 18.84
N ASP A 97 15.71 -17.31 18.11
CA ASP A 97 17.06 -17.45 18.65
C ASP A 97 17.84 -16.12 18.60
N GLY A 98 19.07 -16.12 19.12
CA GLY A 98 19.92 -14.93 19.14
C GLY A 98 20.29 -14.37 17.75
N THR A 99 20.11 -15.14 16.67
CA THR A 99 20.39 -14.69 15.29
C THR A 99 19.34 -13.72 14.79
N MET A 100 18.18 -13.64 15.45
CA MET A 100 17.05 -12.77 15.11
C MET A 100 17.10 -11.39 15.78
N ASN A 101 18.11 -11.09 16.61
CA ASN A 101 18.19 -9.83 17.39
C ASN A 101 18.17 -8.56 16.51
N ASP A 102 18.73 -8.63 15.30
CA ASP A 102 18.75 -7.52 14.34
C ASP A 102 17.61 -7.54 13.32
N TYR A 103 16.63 -8.41 13.53
CA TYR A 103 15.51 -8.60 12.62
C TYR A 103 14.17 -8.33 13.30
N ASN A 104 13.24 -7.88 12.50
CA ASN A 104 11.81 -7.88 12.77
C ASN A 104 11.17 -9.07 12.09
N LEU A 105 10.32 -9.80 12.80
CA LEU A 105 9.50 -10.85 12.23
C LEU A 105 8.16 -10.27 11.84
N PHE A 106 7.78 -10.53 10.59
CA PHE A 106 6.47 -10.21 10.03
C PHE A 106 5.70 -11.48 9.73
N PHE A 107 4.39 -11.36 9.74
CA PHE A 107 3.46 -12.38 9.30
C PHE A 107 2.62 -11.81 8.17
N HIS A 108 2.76 -12.39 6.98
CA HIS A 108 1.90 -12.15 5.84
C HIS A 108 0.78 -13.18 5.84
N LEU A 109 -0.47 -12.73 5.82
CA LEU A 109 -1.63 -13.59 5.92
C LEU A 109 -2.57 -13.35 4.75
N GLU A 110 -2.83 -14.41 3.98
CA GLU A 110 -3.75 -14.45 2.84
C GLU A 110 -4.75 -15.61 2.98
N ASN A 111 -5.88 -15.51 2.28
CA ASN A 111 -6.84 -16.60 2.07
C ASN A 111 -7.35 -17.24 3.37
N VAL A 112 -7.71 -16.42 4.35
CA VAL A 112 -8.30 -16.90 5.62
C VAL A 112 -9.75 -17.34 5.41
N GLY A 113 -10.48 -16.68 4.53
CA GLY A 113 -11.88 -17.00 4.18
C GLY A 113 -12.92 -16.60 5.23
N MET A 114 -12.51 -16.21 6.43
CA MET A 114 -13.38 -15.79 7.54
C MET A 114 -12.73 -14.66 8.32
N ALA A 115 -13.52 -13.90 9.08
CA ALA A 115 -12.99 -12.95 10.04
C ALA A 115 -12.14 -13.69 11.09
N TYR A 116 -11.12 -13.01 11.62
CA TYR A 116 -10.20 -13.64 12.56
C TYR A 116 -9.64 -12.69 13.61
N THR A 117 -9.20 -13.28 14.71
CA THR A 117 -8.38 -12.62 15.70
C THR A 117 -6.99 -13.25 15.69
N LEU A 118 -5.96 -12.43 15.55
CA LEU A 118 -4.56 -12.86 15.64
C LEU A 118 -4.08 -12.75 17.09
N PHE A 119 -3.52 -13.84 17.59
CA PHE A 119 -2.94 -13.93 18.93
C PHE A 119 -1.45 -14.24 18.82
N VAL A 120 -0.69 -13.70 19.76
CA VAL A 120 0.69 -14.09 20.03
C VAL A 120 0.81 -14.44 21.50
N ASN A 121 1.26 -15.65 21.82
CA ASN A 121 1.37 -16.16 23.20
C ASN A 121 0.08 -15.99 24.02
N ASN A 122 -1.06 -16.30 23.43
CA ASN A 122 -2.43 -16.15 23.95
C ASN A 122 -2.94 -14.70 24.13
N GLU A 123 -2.15 -13.68 23.81
CA GLU A 123 -2.60 -12.29 23.85
C GLU A 123 -3.16 -11.89 22.48
N PRO A 124 -4.39 -11.36 22.38
CA PRO A 124 -4.94 -10.87 21.13
C PRO A 124 -4.22 -9.58 20.71
N ILE A 125 -3.71 -9.55 19.48
CA ILE A 125 -2.95 -8.40 18.98
C ILE A 125 -3.64 -7.69 17.80
N ALA A 126 -4.50 -8.38 17.05
CA ALA A 126 -5.29 -7.80 15.96
C ALA A 126 -6.62 -8.51 15.77
N GLU A 127 -7.64 -7.76 15.37
CA GLU A 127 -8.92 -8.28 14.89
C GLU A 127 -9.17 -7.81 13.46
N ILE A 128 -9.52 -8.73 12.57
CA ILE A 128 -9.75 -8.45 11.14
C ILE A 128 -11.12 -8.98 10.74
N GLU A 129 -11.94 -8.11 10.18
CA GLU A 129 -13.26 -8.43 9.66
C GLU A 129 -13.23 -8.73 8.14
N ASP A 130 -12.23 -8.24 7.42
CA ASP A 130 -12.03 -8.49 5.99
C ASP A 130 -11.24 -9.79 5.76
N PRO A 131 -11.90 -10.88 5.32
CA PRO A 131 -11.25 -12.19 5.21
C PRO A 131 -10.46 -12.39 3.92
N TYR A 132 -10.60 -11.49 2.95
CA TYR A 132 -10.10 -11.69 1.59
C TYR A 132 -8.86 -10.86 1.27
N THR A 133 -8.78 -9.66 1.84
CA THR A 133 -7.64 -8.79 1.57
C THR A 133 -6.44 -9.20 2.42
N PRO A 134 -5.28 -9.49 1.81
CA PRO A 134 -4.08 -9.84 2.54
C PRO A 134 -3.65 -8.77 3.53
N ALA A 135 -3.01 -9.20 4.61
CA ALA A 135 -2.55 -8.33 5.67
C ALA A 135 -1.16 -8.71 6.17
N ASP A 136 -0.30 -7.71 6.37
CA ASP A 136 1.00 -7.85 7.02
C ASP A 136 0.92 -7.43 8.48
N PHE A 137 1.53 -8.22 9.37
CA PHE A 137 1.59 -7.94 10.79
C PHE A 137 3.04 -7.93 11.27
N LEU A 138 3.45 -6.87 11.96
CA LEU A 138 4.73 -6.83 12.67
C LEU A 138 4.58 -7.54 14.01
N LEU A 139 5.19 -8.73 14.13
CA LEU A 139 5.06 -9.57 15.33
C LEU A 139 6.10 -9.26 16.41
N SER A 140 7.28 -8.76 16.04
CA SER A 140 8.42 -8.61 16.95
C SER A 140 8.11 -7.93 18.29
N PRO A 141 7.24 -6.90 18.38
CA PRO A 141 6.91 -6.29 19.68
C PRO A 141 6.19 -7.22 20.66
N TYR A 142 5.60 -8.31 20.16
CA TYR A 142 4.78 -9.26 20.94
C TYR A 142 5.50 -10.59 21.19
N LEU A 143 6.68 -10.78 20.59
CA LEU A 143 7.47 -12.01 20.69
C LEU A 143 8.50 -11.91 21.82
N ARG A 144 8.85 -13.06 22.36
CA ARG A 144 9.93 -13.26 23.36
C ARG A 144 10.99 -14.20 22.80
N GLN A 145 12.18 -14.20 23.40
CA GLN A 145 13.21 -15.18 23.09
C GLN A 145 12.73 -16.61 23.36
N GLY A 146 13.11 -17.55 22.51
CA GLY A 146 12.66 -18.93 22.54
C GLY A 146 11.37 -19.16 21.77
N VAL A 147 10.59 -20.13 22.22
CA VAL A 147 9.37 -20.57 21.53
C VAL A 147 8.21 -19.62 21.79
N ASN A 148 7.58 -19.17 20.74
CA ASN A 148 6.36 -18.38 20.72
C ASN A 148 5.25 -19.14 20.01
N GLU A 149 4.02 -18.89 20.38
CA GLU A 149 2.83 -19.37 19.70
C GLU A 149 2.16 -18.23 18.93
N VAL A 150 2.02 -18.40 17.62
CA VAL A 150 1.20 -17.53 16.76
C VAL A 150 -0.08 -18.28 16.44
N MET A 151 -1.23 -17.69 16.74
CA MET A 151 -2.53 -18.36 16.65
C MET A 151 -3.57 -17.46 15.96
N LEU A 152 -4.37 -18.07 15.10
CA LEU A 152 -5.56 -17.45 14.51
C LEU A 152 -6.80 -18.08 15.12
N GLY A 153 -7.63 -17.27 15.77
CA GLY A 153 -9.01 -17.62 16.14
C GLY A 153 -9.96 -17.19 15.02
N VAL A 154 -10.45 -18.15 14.25
CA VAL A 154 -11.30 -17.88 13.09
C VAL A 154 -12.76 -17.86 13.53
N ARG A 155 -13.50 -16.86 13.10
CA ARG A 155 -14.89 -16.62 13.50
C ARG A 155 -15.73 -16.04 12.37
N GLN A 156 -17.02 -16.04 12.55
CA GLN A 156 -17.90 -15.29 11.64
C GLN A 156 -17.65 -13.79 11.78
N SER A 157 -17.74 -13.07 10.66
CA SER A 157 -17.64 -11.61 10.65
C SER A 157 -18.74 -10.98 11.51
N ARG A 158 -18.39 -9.92 12.23
CA ARG A 158 -19.36 -9.05 12.93
C ARG A 158 -19.99 -8.04 11.99
N THR A 159 -19.42 -7.89 10.79
CA THR A 159 -19.86 -6.97 9.74
C THR A 159 -20.13 -7.67 8.42
N PRO A 160 -20.90 -8.80 8.41
CA PRO A 160 -21.13 -9.58 7.19
C PRO A 160 -21.85 -8.75 6.12
N GLN A 161 -22.60 -7.73 6.54
CA GLN A 161 -23.31 -6.82 5.64
C GLN A 161 -22.38 -5.98 4.73
N LEU A 162 -21.06 -5.92 5.01
CA LEU A 162 -20.11 -5.24 4.12
C LEU A 162 -19.72 -6.10 2.92
N GLN A 163 -20.16 -7.35 2.85
CA GLN A 163 -19.78 -8.34 1.86
C GLN A 163 -20.96 -9.27 1.52
N GLU A 164 -22.11 -8.69 1.18
CA GLU A 164 -23.35 -9.44 0.95
C GLU A 164 -23.24 -10.42 -0.24
N ASN A 165 -22.41 -10.12 -1.22
CA ASN A 165 -22.17 -10.99 -2.38
C ASN A 165 -20.79 -11.63 -2.27
N LEU A 166 -20.55 -12.36 -1.20
CA LEU A 166 -19.31 -13.11 -1.03
C LEU A 166 -19.14 -14.13 -2.14
N PHE A 167 -18.07 -13.98 -2.91
CA PHE A 167 -17.58 -15.03 -3.78
C PHE A 167 -17.04 -16.14 -2.90
N GLN A 168 -17.41 -17.38 -3.21
CA GLN A 168 -16.77 -18.51 -2.57
C GLN A 168 -15.33 -18.53 -3.08
N LEU A 169 -14.36 -18.23 -2.21
CA LEU A 169 -12.96 -18.39 -2.56
C LEU A 169 -12.65 -19.88 -2.64
N ASP A 170 -12.29 -20.31 -3.83
CA ASP A 170 -11.78 -21.67 -4.06
C ASP A 170 -10.31 -21.83 -3.65
N PHE A 171 -9.70 -20.77 -3.09
CA PHE A 171 -8.32 -20.81 -2.60
C PHE A 171 -8.19 -21.78 -1.44
N LYS A 172 -7.08 -22.50 -1.45
CA LYS A 172 -6.71 -23.33 -0.31
C LYS A 172 -6.46 -22.45 0.90
N GLU A 173 -7.02 -22.85 2.02
CA GLU A 173 -6.92 -22.12 3.29
C GLU A 173 -5.45 -21.79 3.60
N PHE A 174 -5.17 -20.49 3.89
CA PHE A 174 -3.84 -19.91 4.12
C PHE A 174 -2.85 -20.05 2.96
N GLU A 175 -3.30 -20.35 1.76
CA GLU A 175 -2.41 -20.34 0.58
C GLU A 175 -1.73 -18.97 0.44
N ASN A 176 -0.41 -18.99 0.22
CA ASN A 176 0.48 -17.83 0.20
C ASN A 176 0.65 -17.09 1.55
N SER A 177 0.25 -17.67 2.67
CA SER A 177 0.55 -17.10 3.99
C SER A 177 1.92 -17.57 4.49
N TYR A 178 2.72 -16.64 5.02
CA TYR A 178 4.09 -16.92 5.42
C TYR A 178 4.61 -15.96 6.48
N PHE A 179 5.62 -16.40 7.24
CA PHE A 179 6.46 -15.53 8.05
C PHE A 179 7.68 -15.09 7.25
N PHE A 180 8.12 -13.87 7.46
CA PHE A 180 9.37 -13.38 6.91
C PHE A 180 10.06 -12.45 7.90
N ALA A 181 11.40 -12.46 7.86
CA ALA A 181 12.18 -11.59 8.70
C ALA A 181 12.85 -10.51 7.87
N GLN A 182 12.71 -9.28 8.29
CA GLN A 182 13.35 -8.12 7.71
C GLN A 182 14.22 -7.43 8.76
N ARG A 183 15.35 -6.86 8.36
CA ARG A 183 16.24 -6.18 9.29
C ARG A 183 15.53 -5.03 10.00
N ARG A 184 15.93 -4.72 11.23
CA ARG A 184 15.35 -3.60 12.02
C ARG A 184 15.65 -2.23 11.42
N LEU A 185 16.67 -2.12 10.58
CA LEU A 185 16.93 -0.97 9.72
C LEU A 185 16.79 -1.43 8.28
N SER A 186 15.71 -1.06 7.62
CA SER A 186 15.34 -1.61 6.31
C SER A 186 14.37 -0.72 5.55
N VAL A 187 14.20 -0.99 4.27
CA VAL A 187 13.12 -0.39 3.48
C VAL A 187 11.78 -0.89 4.03
N ARG A 188 10.96 0.03 4.53
CA ARG A 188 9.60 -0.29 5.00
C ARG A 188 8.60 -0.35 3.87
N ASP A 189 8.72 0.55 2.89
CA ASP A 189 7.86 0.65 1.73
C ASP A 189 8.52 1.52 0.65
N PHE A 190 7.89 1.65 -0.51
CA PHE A 190 8.34 2.51 -1.59
C PHE A 190 7.16 3.05 -2.40
N ASP A 191 7.37 4.15 -3.13
CA ASP A 191 6.51 4.59 -4.23
C ASP A 191 7.35 4.65 -5.50
N LEU A 192 6.97 3.89 -6.52
CA LEU A 192 7.75 3.72 -7.75
C LEU A 192 6.91 4.06 -8.98
N GLN A 193 7.41 4.97 -9.80
CA GLN A 193 6.79 5.33 -11.06
C GLN A 193 7.86 5.63 -12.11
N LEU A 194 7.57 5.26 -13.35
CA LEU A 194 8.33 5.67 -14.52
C LEU A 194 7.37 6.37 -15.49
N VAL A 195 7.41 7.69 -15.52
CA VAL A 195 6.42 8.52 -16.22
C VAL A 195 7.07 9.43 -17.26
N PRO A 196 6.33 9.87 -18.31
CA PRO A 196 6.83 10.88 -19.22
C PRO A 196 7.27 12.15 -18.48
N ASP A 197 8.40 12.75 -18.90
CA ASP A 197 8.78 14.09 -18.48
C ASP A 197 7.85 15.15 -19.07
N THR A 198 7.98 16.40 -18.62
CA THR A 198 7.15 17.52 -19.10
C THR A 198 7.40 17.87 -20.56
N THR A 199 8.60 17.61 -21.09
CA THR A 199 8.98 17.85 -22.48
C THR A 199 8.66 16.68 -23.40
N ARG A 200 8.34 15.51 -22.83
CA ARG A 200 8.06 14.23 -23.55
C ARG A 200 9.22 13.71 -24.37
N GLN A 201 10.42 14.03 -23.95
CA GLN A 201 11.63 13.55 -24.61
C GLN A 201 12.23 12.33 -23.93
N TYR A 202 12.04 12.21 -22.60
CA TYR A 202 12.56 11.12 -21.77
C TYR A 202 11.55 10.74 -20.69
N ALA A 203 11.84 9.74 -19.90
CA ALA A 203 11.07 9.40 -18.72
C ALA A 203 11.68 10.02 -17.45
N LYS A 204 10.85 10.27 -16.46
CA LYS A 204 11.23 10.52 -15.07
C LYS A 204 11.01 9.25 -14.26
N LEU A 205 12.06 8.76 -13.63
CA LEU A 205 11.90 7.83 -12.54
C LEU A 205 11.53 8.63 -11.29
N LYS A 206 10.38 8.35 -10.71
CA LYS A 206 9.99 8.85 -9.40
C LYS A 206 10.04 7.68 -8.44
N LEU A 207 10.98 7.73 -7.51
CA LEU A 207 11.19 6.66 -6.55
C LEU A 207 11.36 7.28 -5.17
N ASP A 208 10.38 7.06 -4.30
CA ASP A 208 10.46 7.36 -2.88
C ASP A 208 10.75 6.06 -2.14
N VAL A 209 11.87 6.01 -1.42
CA VAL A 209 12.26 4.86 -0.59
C VAL A 209 12.00 5.23 0.86
N ILE A 210 11.07 4.54 1.48
CA ILE A 210 10.65 4.74 2.87
C ILE A 210 11.45 3.79 3.75
N VAL A 211 12.34 4.31 4.58
CA VAL A 211 13.22 3.53 5.44
C VAL A 211 12.74 3.61 6.89
N ALA A 212 12.65 2.46 7.55
CA ALA A 212 12.38 2.38 8.99
C ALA A 212 13.66 2.03 9.75
N ASN A 213 13.90 2.73 10.85
CA ASN A 213 14.90 2.42 11.84
C ASN A 213 14.21 2.02 13.16
N ASP A 214 14.11 0.73 13.40
CA ASP A 214 13.50 0.18 14.63
C ASP A 214 14.52 -0.01 15.77
N PHE A 215 15.78 0.44 15.60
CA PHE A 215 16.72 0.61 16.69
C PHE A 215 16.37 1.85 17.54
N ASN A 216 16.95 1.96 18.72
CA ASN A 216 16.73 3.11 19.62
C ASN A 216 17.75 4.25 19.44
N PHE A 217 18.61 4.16 18.43
CA PHE A 217 19.66 5.13 18.12
C PHE A 217 19.61 5.49 16.62
N GLU A 218 20.13 6.67 16.30
CA GLU A 218 20.25 7.13 14.93
C GLU A 218 21.25 6.30 14.13
N GLU A 219 20.94 6.05 12.87
CA GLU A 219 21.81 5.38 11.90
C GLU A 219 22.02 6.24 10.67
N THR A 220 23.23 6.21 10.14
CA THR A 220 23.57 6.78 8.82
C THR A 220 23.76 5.65 7.84
N ILE A 221 23.01 5.69 6.74
CA ILE A 221 23.02 4.68 5.69
C ILE A 221 23.15 5.32 4.32
N GLN A 222 23.46 4.48 3.32
CA GLN A 222 23.34 4.85 1.92
C GLN A 222 22.21 4.04 1.30
N VAL A 223 21.28 4.73 0.68
CA VAL A 223 20.19 4.13 -0.11
C VAL A 223 20.51 4.36 -1.57
N GLY A 224 20.38 3.30 -2.39
CA GLY A 224 20.63 3.40 -3.82
C GLY A 224 19.63 2.62 -4.64
N PHE A 225 19.66 2.89 -5.93
CA PHE A 225 18.93 2.10 -6.92
C PHE A 225 19.77 1.92 -8.19
N ASP A 226 19.47 0.84 -8.93
CA ASP A 226 19.86 0.64 -10.33
C ASP A 226 18.59 0.42 -11.15
N ILE A 227 18.50 1.01 -12.35
CA ILE A 227 17.40 0.74 -13.29
C ILE A 227 17.94 0.23 -14.62
N TYR A 228 17.35 -0.87 -15.09
CA TYR A 228 17.70 -1.53 -16.36
C TYR A 228 16.52 -1.47 -17.31
N ASP A 229 16.81 -1.26 -18.61
CA ASP A 229 15.76 -1.31 -19.63
C ASP A 229 15.31 -2.77 -19.89
N PRO A 230 14.21 -2.98 -20.64
CA PRO A 230 13.70 -4.32 -20.93
C PRO A 230 14.66 -5.24 -21.72
N LYS A 231 15.80 -4.70 -22.21
CA LYS A 231 16.88 -5.46 -22.84
C LYS A 231 18.03 -5.77 -21.87
N GLY A 232 17.87 -5.42 -20.58
CA GLY A 232 18.88 -5.64 -19.54
C GLY A 232 20.04 -4.63 -19.55
N LYS A 233 19.90 -3.49 -20.26
CA LYS A 233 20.93 -2.46 -20.28
C LYS A 233 20.70 -1.49 -19.13
N LEU A 234 21.75 -1.26 -18.31
CA LEU A 234 21.74 -0.23 -17.25
C LEU A 234 21.46 1.13 -17.86
N LYS A 235 20.45 1.82 -17.33
CA LYS A 235 20.03 3.14 -17.79
C LYS A 235 20.46 4.25 -16.84
N GLU A 236 20.32 4.01 -15.54
CA GLU A 236 20.69 4.98 -14.52
C GLU A 236 20.91 4.27 -13.17
N TYR A 237 21.65 4.92 -12.30
CA TYR A 237 21.87 4.50 -10.92
C TYR A 237 22.15 5.72 -10.03
N SER A 238 21.83 5.62 -8.78
CA SER A 238 22.19 6.65 -7.80
C SER A 238 22.33 6.05 -6.41
N VAL A 239 23.16 6.68 -5.59
CA VAL A 239 23.35 6.35 -4.18
C VAL A 239 23.41 7.63 -3.38
N ASN A 240 22.49 7.81 -2.44
CA ASN A 240 22.47 8.97 -1.56
C ASN A 240 22.55 8.54 -0.09
N GLU A 241 23.20 9.38 0.70
CA GLU A 241 23.27 9.19 2.15
C GLU A 241 22.01 9.75 2.81
N MET A 242 21.53 9.04 3.84
CA MET A 242 20.48 9.54 4.73
C MET A 242 20.76 9.17 6.18
N GLN A 243 20.30 10.02 7.08
CA GLN A 243 20.28 9.78 8.52
C GLN A 243 18.87 9.46 8.93
N VAL A 244 18.67 8.36 9.66
CA VAL A 244 17.37 7.95 10.14
C VAL A 244 17.43 7.86 11.67
N ALA A 245 16.67 8.71 12.34
CA ALA A 245 16.61 8.74 13.79
C ALA A 245 16.14 7.38 14.35
N GLY A 246 16.52 7.06 15.59
CA GLY A 246 16.06 5.84 16.25
C GLY A 246 14.53 5.81 16.40
N ARG A 247 13.92 4.65 16.15
CA ARG A 247 12.46 4.42 16.21
C ARG A 247 11.67 5.38 15.33
N SER A 248 12.18 5.66 14.14
CA SER A 248 11.54 6.55 13.17
C SER A 248 11.47 5.93 11.78
N ILE A 249 10.68 6.58 10.96
CA ILE A 249 10.55 6.31 9.53
C ILE A 249 10.88 7.60 8.80
N ASP A 250 11.70 7.51 7.76
CA ASP A 250 12.05 8.65 6.91
C ASP A 250 12.06 8.24 5.44
N THR A 251 12.01 9.22 4.53
CA THR A 251 11.89 8.97 3.10
C THR A 251 13.00 9.63 2.33
N LEU A 252 13.65 8.87 1.44
CA LEU A 252 14.61 9.38 0.48
C LEU A 252 14.03 9.30 -0.93
N SER A 253 14.01 10.47 -1.63
CA SER A 253 13.42 10.58 -2.96
C SER A 253 14.50 10.65 -4.05
N PHE A 254 14.26 9.92 -5.15
CA PHE A 254 15.05 9.96 -6.37
C PHE A 254 14.16 10.39 -7.54
N ASN A 255 14.71 11.24 -8.44
CA ASN A 255 13.94 11.76 -9.57
C ASN A 255 14.82 11.98 -10.83
N PRO A 256 15.62 10.97 -11.25
CA PRO A 256 16.47 11.09 -12.43
C PRO A 256 15.71 10.98 -13.75
N ASP A 257 16.36 11.40 -14.82
CA ASP A 257 15.90 11.27 -16.19
C ASP A 257 16.37 9.93 -16.78
N ILE A 258 15.44 9.25 -17.46
CA ILE A 258 15.70 7.97 -18.14
C ILE A 258 15.57 8.18 -19.64
N TYR A 259 16.69 8.18 -20.32
CA TYR A 259 16.78 8.46 -21.77
C TYR A 259 16.36 7.25 -22.60
N HIS A 260 15.76 7.50 -23.78
CA HIS A 260 15.25 6.49 -24.73
C HIS A 260 14.12 5.60 -24.16
N ALA A 261 13.37 6.10 -23.18
CA ALA A 261 12.27 5.34 -22.59
C ALA A 261 11.10 5.16 -23.54
N TYR A 262 10.91 6.08 -24.48
CA TYR A 262 9.81 6.01 -25.46
C TYR A 262 9.87 4.81 -26.41
N ASP A 263 11.03 4.15 -26.53
CA ASP A 263 11.19 2.89 -27.24
C ASP A 263 10.51 1.71 -26.51
N PHE A 264 10.20 1.89 -25.22
CA PHE A 264 9.68 0.86 -24.31
C PHE A 264 8.41 1.31 -23.60
N ARG A 265 7.46 1.87 -24.34
CA ARG A 265 6.15 2.23 -23.78
C ARG A 265 5.41 0.99 -23.32
N TRP A 266 4.83 1.05 -22.13
CA TRP A 266 4.07 -0.03 -21.54
C TRP A 266 2.56 0.27 -21.60
N GLY A 267 1.74 -0.79 -21.67
CA GLY A 267 0.26 -0.73 -21.62
C GLY A 267 -0.39 -0.85 -22.99
N ASP A 268 -1.69 -1.11 -22.99
CA ASP A 268 -2.49 -1.37 -24.20
C ASP A 268 -1.90 -2.50 -25.06
N GLY A 269 -1.65 -3.64 -24.42
CA GLY A 269 -1.05 -4.83 -25.03
C GLY A 269 0.47 -4.78 -25.21
N LYS A 270 1.14 -3.66 -24.92
CA LYS A 270 2.60 -3.55 -24.91
C LYS A 270 3.13 -3.91 -23.51
N THR A 271 4.13 -4.75 -23.46
CA THR A 271 4.55 -5.45 -22.24
C THR A 271 5.96 -5.16 -21.71
N PRO A 272 6.74 -4.18 -22.24
CA PRO A 272 8.10 -3.98 -21.76
C PRO A 272 8.10 -3.41 -20.34
N LEU A 273 8.79 -4.08 -19.41
CA LEU A 273 9.01 -3.63 -18.05
C LEU A 273 10.49 -3.31 -17.83
N TYR A 274 10.76 -2.27 -17.07
CA TYR A 274 12.07 -1.94 -16.54
C TYR A 274 12.30 -2.68 -15.24
N ASP A 275 13.50 -3.21 -15.05
CA ASP A 275 13.91 -3.80 -13.77
C ASP A 275 14.56 -2.71 -12.91
N VAL A 276 14.10 -2.59 -11.67
CA VAL A 276 14.63 -1.67 -10.67
C VAL A 276 15.10 -2.46 -9.46
N MET A 277 16.36 -2.24 -9.06
CA MET A 277 16.93 -2.83 -7.86
C MET A 277 17.17 -1.74 -6.84
N ILE A 278 16.39 -1.71 -5.75
CA ILE A 278 16.69 -0.87 -4.58
C ILE A 278 17.69 -1.61 -3.69
N TYR A 279 18.62 -0.88 -3.07
CA TYR A 279 19.53 -1.46 -2.10
C TYR A 279 19.91 -0.47 -0.99
N ILE A 280 20.21 -1.02 0.18
CA ILE A 280 20.77 -0.28 1.32
C ILE A 280 22.22 -0.73 1.56
N LYS A 281 23.10 0.24 1.86
CA LYS A 281 24.44 0.02 2.42
C LYS A 281 24.49 0.59 3.82
N ARG A 282 25.01 -0.20 4.75
CA ARG A 282 25.32 0.21 6.12
C ARG A 282 26.80 -0.02 6.41
N ASN A 283 27.52 1.00 6.89
CA ASN A 283 28.96 0.92 7.14
C ASN A 283 29.78 0.46 5.90
N GLY A 284 29.38 0.89 4.71
CA GLY A 284 30.03 0.52 3.44
C GLY A 284 29.70 -0.90 2.93
N MET A 285 29.00 -1.73 3.70
CA MET A 285 28.58 -3.06 3.30
C MET A 285 27.15 -3.04 2.78
N LEU A 286 26.90 -3.81 1.72
CA LEU A 286 25.56 -4.06 1.21
C LEU A 286 24.75 -4.83 2.24
N TRP A 287 23.55 -4.33 2.50
CA TRP A 287 22.73 -4.72 3.64
C TRP A 287 21.40 -5.35 3.24
N GLU A 288 20.80 -4.87 2.14
CA GLU A 288 19.47 -5.28 1.67
C GLU A 288 19.34 -5.01 0.17
N TYR A 289 18.63 -5.88 -0.53
CA TYR A 289 18.25 -5.74 -1.94
C TYR A 289 16.76 -6.00 -2.12
N ILE A 290 16.12 -5.20 -2.99
CA ILE A 290 14.70 -5.32 -3.32
C ILE A 290 14.55 -5.23 -4.84
N PRO A 291 14.21 -6.35 -5.51
CA PRO A 291 13.95 -6.36 -6.95
C PRO A 291 12.52 -5.89 -7.23
N LEU A 292 12.36 -4.96 -8.16
CA LEU A 292 11.08 -4.40 -8.58
C LEU A 292 11.00 -4.33 -10.10
N GLN A 293 9.78 -4.24 -10.62
CA GLN A 293 9.52 -3.99 -12.04
C GLN A 293 8.58 -2.79 -12.22
N VAL A 294 8.77 -2.02 -13.29
CA VAL A 294 7.92 -0.86 -13.59
C VAL A 294 7.76 -0.67 -15.09
N GLY A 295 6.54 -0.43 -15.54
CA GLY A 295 6.24 -0.06 -16.92
C GLY A 295 6.34 1.45 -17.15
N PHE A 296 6.93 1.86 -18.27
CA PHE A 296 6.97 3.28 -18.64
C PHE A 296 5.64 3.74 -19.18
N GLY A 297 5.03 4.69 -18.48
CA GLY A 297 3.81 5.38 -18.93
C GLY A 297 3.02 5.99 -17.78
N LYS A 298 2.16 6.93 -18.12
CA LYS A 298 1.23 7.59 -17.22
C LYS A 298 -0.16 7.54 -17.83
N THR A 299 -1.13 7.05 -17.05
CA THR A 299 -2.54 7.16 -17.41
C THR A 299 -3.12 8.36 -16.66
N GLU A 300 -3.83 9.23 -17.38
CA GLU A 300 -4.49 10.42 -16.86
C GLU A 300 -5.98 10.33 -17.14
N TYR A 301 -6.80 10.76 -16.18
CA TYR A 301 -8.23 10.95 -16.38
C TYR A 301 -8.54 12.43 -16.40
N ARG A 302 -9.10 12.90 -17.51
CA ARG A 302 -9.47 14.30 -17.71
C ARG A 302 -10.67 14.42 -18.66
N ASN A 303 -11.56 15.33 -18.40
CA ASN A 303 -12.75 15.58 -19.24
C ASN A 303 -13.57 14.29 -19.54
N GLY A 304 -13.73 13.42 -18.54
CA GLY A 304 -14.48 12.17 -18.64
C GLY A 304 -13.80 11.08 -19.48
N LYS A 305 -12.50 11.20 -19.78
CA LYS A 305 -11.78 10.21 -20.60
C LYS A 305 -10.42 9.89 -20.02
N PHE A 306 -9.99 8.64 -20.24
CA PHE A 306 -8.61 8.25 -20.00
C PHE A 306 -7.70 8.66 -21.16
N TYR A 307 -6.51 9.08 -20.82
CA TYR A 307 -5.44 9.41 -21.77
C TYR A 307 -4.17 8.67 -21.37
N ARG A 308 -3.44 8.20 -22.39
CA ARG A 308 -2.11 7.64 -22.22
C ARG A 308 -1.19 8.17 -23.30
N PHE A 309 -0.05 8.74 -22.92
CA PHE A 309 0.84 9.47 -23.85
C PHE A 309 0.09 10.53 -24.66
N ASP A 310 -0.94 11.20 -24.08
CA ASP A 310 -1.87 12.18 -24.68
C ASP A 310 -2.83 11.66 -25.73
N GLU A 311 -2.79 10.39 -26.05
CA GLU A 311 -3.79 9.73 -26.87
C GLU A 311 -4.96 9.26 -26.00
N VAL A 312 -6.18 9.33 -26.54
CA VAL A 312 -7.35 8.80 -25.83
C VAL A 312 -7.19 7.30 -25.67
N LEU A 313 -7.20 6.84 -24.43
CA LEU A 313 -7.25 5.43 -24.10
C LEU A 313 -8.72 4.99 -24.01
N HIS A 314 -9.16 4.21 -24.99
CA HIS A 314 -10.50 3.62 -24.97
C HIS A 314 -10.51 2.42 -24.03
N ILE A 315 -11.23 2.52 -22.92
CA ILE A 315 -11.36 1.44 -21.94
C ILE A 315 -12.36 0.40 -22.48
N GLN A 316 -11.87 -0.83 -22.63
CA GLN A 316 -12.66 -2.02 -22.92
C GLN A 316 -12.56 -2.94 -21.70
N LYS A 317 -13.50 -2.75 -20.76
CA LYS A 317 -13.44 -3.41 -19.45
C LYS A 317 -14.10 -4.78 -19.45
N ARG A 318 -13.51 -5.70 -18.69
CA ARG A 318 -14.14 -6.93 -18.25
C ARG A 318 -14.38 -6.84 -16.75
N GLU A 319 -15.63 -6.71 -16.37
CA GLU A 319 -16.09 -6.66 -14.99
C GLU A 319 -16.09 -8.05 -14.35
N HIS A 320 -16.06 -8.07 -13.02
CA HIS A 320 -16.08 -9.29 -12.19
C HIS A 320 -14.98 -10.28 -12.55
N PHE A 321 -13.79 -9.76 -12.82
CA PHE A 321 -12.63 -10.58 -13.16
C PHE A 321 -11.74 -10.80 -11.95
N ASN A 322 -11.95 -11.92 -11.28
CA ASN A 322 -11.16 -12.30 -10.11
C ASN A 322 -10.16 -13.40 -10.48
N ALA A 323 -9.01 -13.42 -9.82
CA ALA A 323 -8.04 -14.50 -9.96
C ALA A 323 -8.62 -15.81 -9.43
N THR A 324 -8.28 -16.92 -10.08
CA THR A 324 -8.55 -18.27 -9.59
C THR A 324 -7.33 -18.80 -8.82
N PRO A 325 -7.47 -19.84 -7.97
CA PRO A 325 -6.34 -20.48 -7.30
C PRO A 325 -5.28 -21.00 -8.27
N ASP A 326 -5.71 -21.42 -9.46
CA ASP A 326 -4.80 -21.85 -10.52
C ASP A 326 -4.26 -20.64 -11.28
N ARG A 327 -2.99 -20.32 -11.01
CA ARG A 327 -2.29 -19.21 -11.68
C ARG A 327 -2.21 -19.38 -13.19
N GLU A 328 -2.03 -20.61 -13.67
CA GLU A 328 -1.98 -20.88 -15.10
C GLU A 328 -3.34 -20.66 -15.77
N GLN A 329 -4.41 -21.07 -15.09
CA GLN A 329 -5.78 -20.81 -15.54
C GLN A 329 -6.05 -19.30 -15.59
N THR A 330 -5.73 -18.56 -14.52
CA THR A 330 -5.88 -17.09 -14.48
C THR A 330 -5.11 -16.42 -15.63
N TYR A 331 -3.87 -16.85 -15.89
CA TYR A 331 -3.09 -16.34 -17.00
C TYR A 331 -3.76 -16.58 -18.36
N LYS A 332 -4.26 -17.79 -18.58
CA LYS A 332 -5.02 -18.13 -19.81
C LYS A 332 -6.28 -17.26 -19.97
N GLU A 333 -6.97 -16.99 -18.87
CA GLU A 333 -8.17 -16.12 -18.89
C GLU A 333 -7.84 -14.66 -19.20
N ILE A 334 -6.71 -14.14 -18.70
CA ILE A 334 -6.18 -12.81 -19.04
C ILE A 334 -5.88 -12.75 -20.56
N GLU A 335 -5.15 -13.73 -21.08
CA GLU A 335 -4.83 -13.77 -22.52
C GLU A 335 -6.11 -13.91 -23.38
N GLN A 336 -7.10 -14.69 -22.95
CA GLN A 336 -8.38 -14.77 -23.63
C GLN A 336 -9.16 -13.46 -23.59
N ALA A 337 -9.11 -12.72 -22.48
CA ALA A 337 -9.72 -11.40 -22.39
C ALA A 337 -9.09 -10.44 -23.41
N LYS A 338 -7.76 -10.43 -23.52
CA LYS A 338 -7.04 -9.65 -24.57
C LYS A 338 -7.47 -10.03 -25.97
N LEU A 339 -7.56 -11.33 -26.30
CA LEU A 339 -7.98 -11.80 -27.61
C LEU A 339 -9.41 -11.39 -27.95
N ARG A 340 -10.26 -11.18 -26.96
CA ARG A 340 -11.65 -10.67 -27.13
C ARG A 340 -11.72 -9.15 -27.21
N GLY A 341 -10.58 -8.46 -27.17
CA GLY A 341 -10.50 -7.00 -27.28
C GLY A 341 -10.63 -6.25 -25.94
N TYR A 342 -10.68 -6.93 -24.80
CA TYR A 342 -10.61 -6.27 -23.51
C TYR A 342 -9.17 -5.80 -23.23
N ASN A 343 -9.02 -4.60 -22.67
CA ASN A 343 -7.74 -4.07 -22.25
C ASN A 343 -7.71 -3.72 -20.76
N THR A 344 -8.84 -3.85 -20.06
CA THR A 344 -8.98 -3.46 -18.66
C THR A 344 -9.76 -4.53 -17.89
N LEU A 345 -9.22 -4.95 -16.75
CA LEU A 345 -9.86 -5.89 -15.84
C LEU A 345 -10.37 -5.15 -14.60
N CYS A 346 -11.57 -5.48 -14.15
CA CYS A 346 -12.18 -4.91 -12.95
C CYS A 346 -12.48 -6.05 -11.96
N PRO A 347 -11.59 -6.33 -11.02
CA PRO A 347 -11.86 -7.28 -9.95
C PRO A 347 -12.87 -6.72 -8.95
N ASP A 348 -13.52 -7.61 -8.20
CA ASP A 348 -14.52 -7.24 -7.19
C ASP A 348 -13.91 -6.89 -5.83
N TYR A 349 -12.66 -7.31 -5.60
CA TYR A 349 -11.89 -7.11 -4.37
C TYR A 349 -10.38 -7.16 -4.68
N PRO A 350 -9.49 -6.69 -3.78
CA PRO A 350 -8.06 -6.71 -4.02
C PRO A 350 -7.52 -8.13 -4.24
N GLN A 351 -6.82 -8.33 -5.34
CA GLN A 351 -6.33 -9.62 -5.78
C GLN A 351 -4.97 -9.98 -5.14
N PRO A 352 -4.50 -11.25 -5.22
CA PRO A 352 -3.13 -11.61 -4.87
C PRO A 352 -2.11 -10.82 -5.69
N LYS A 353 -0.94 -10.51 -5.11
CA LYS A 353 0.13 -9.74 -5.80
C LYS A 353 0.46 -10.30 -7.18
N TRP A 354 0.56 -11.62 -7.30
CA TRP A 354 0.91 -12.28 -8.56
C TRP A 354 -0.09 -12.00 -9.69
N PHE A 355 -1.36 -11.67 -9.38
CA PHE A 355 -2.35 -11.26 -10.39
C PHE A 355 -1.95 -9.91 -11.02
N TYR A 356 -1.59 -8.92 -10.22
CA TYR A 356 -1.12 -7.63 -10.74
C TYR A 356 0.20 -7.78 -11.50
N ASP A 357 1.12 -8.63 -11.02
CA ASP A 357 2.35 -8.96 -11.74
C ASP A 357 2.05 -9.57 -13.14
N MET A 358 1.02 -10.42 -13.23
CA MET A 358 0.56 -10.97 -14.51
C MET A 358 -0.03 -9.88 -15.42
N CYS A 359 -0.86 -8.99 -14.88
CA CYS A 359 -1.41 -7.87 -15.64
C CYS A 359 -0.33 -6.91 -16.13
N ASP A 360 0.68 -6.61 -15.28
CA ASP A 360 1.87 -5.84 -15.67
C ASP A 360 2.61 -6.51 -16.85
N LYS A 361 2.83 -7.82 -16.79
CA LYS A 361 3.49 -8.60 -17.85
C LYS A 361 2.64 -8.77 -19.10
N ALA A 362 1.32 -8.78 -18.96
CA ALA A 362 0.39 -8.90 -20.06
C ALA A 362 0.05 -7.55 -20.75
N GLY A 363 0.43 -6.41 -20.13
CA GLY A 363 0.07 -5.08 -20.61
C GLY A 363 -1.44 -4.78 -20.47
N MET A 364 -2.11 -5.44 -19.51
CA MET A 364 -3.53 -5.25 -19.18
C MET A 364 -3.67 -4.19 -18.10
N PHE A 365 -4.64 -3.31 -18.25
CA PHE A 365 -4.99 -2.34 -17.20
C PHE A 365 -5.87 -2.98 -16.14
N VAL A 366 -5.85 -2.40 -14.94
CA VAL A 366 -6.68 -2.81 -13.81
C VAL A 366 -7.32 -1.58 -13.17
N ILE A 367 -8.61 -1.67 -12.91
CA ILE A 367 -9.33 -0.77 -12.01
C ILE A 367 -9.55 -1.56 -10.74
N ASP A 368 -8.70 -1.29 -9.75
CA ASP A 368 -8.71 -2.08 -8.51
C ASP A 368 -9.86 -1.67 -7.59
N CYS A 369 -10.41 -2.62 -6.84
CA CYS A 369 -11.63 -2.43 -6.07
C CYS A 369 -11.42 -2.79 -4.59
N ALA A 370 -11.88 -1.92 -3.70
CA ALA A 370 -11.94 -2.24 -2.28
C ALA A 370 -13.00 -3.32 -2.00
N ASN A 371 -12.71 -4.21 -1.06
CA ASN A 371 -13.63 -5.30 -0.70
C ASN A 371 -14.83 -4.78 0.11
N ILE A 372 -15.69 -4.00 -0.53
CA ILE A 372 -16.91 -3.42 0.02
C ILE A 372 -18.03 -3.66 -0.98
N ASN A 373 -19.07 -4.41 -0.58
CA ASN A 373 -20.26 -4.65 -1.39
C ASN A 373 -21.45 -4.94 -0.47
N SER A 374 -22.34 -3.95 -0.29
CA SER A 374 -23.50 -4.06 0.61
C SER A 374 -24.73 -3.39 0.01
N PRO A 375 -25.33 -3.99 -1.04
CA PRO A 375 -26.46 -3.40 -1.76
C PRO A 375 -27.73 -3.32 -0.93
N THR A 376 -27.90 -4.16 0.09
CA THR A 376 -29.11 -4.17 0.92
C THR A 376 -29.30 -2.82 1.64
N ASN A 377 -30.47 -2.21 1.45
CA ASN A 377 -30.81 -0.86 1.96
C ASN A 377 -29.89 0.27 1.43
N SER A 378 -29.20 0.09 0.31
CA SER A 378 -28.28 1.07 -0.25
C SER A 378 -28.93 2.44 -0.49
N SER A 379 -30.22 2.50 -0.75
CA SER A 379 -30.99 3.75 -0.93
C SER A 379 -31.33 4.48 0.39
N ASN A 380 -31.15 3.85 1.55
CA ASN A 380 -31.50 4.47 2.83
C ASN A 380 -30.40 5.43 3.32
N ARG A 381 -30.62 6.72 3.12
CA ARG A 381 -29.67 7.80 3.47
C ARG A 381 -29.70 8.22 4.94
N ALA A 382 -30.55 7.61 5.79
CA ALA A 382 -30.55 7.91 7.22
C ALA A 382 -29.26 7.42 7.89
N ILE A 383 -28.82 8.07 8.96
CA ILE A 383 -27.68 7.62 9.76
C ILE A 383 -27.99 6.22 10.31
N GLY A 384 -27.12 5.25 10.02
CA GLY A 384 -27.33 3.84 10.36
C GLY A 384 -28.32 3.12 9.44
N GLY A 385 -28.85 3.78 8.40
CA GLY A 385 -29.80 3.19 7.45
C GLY A 385 -29.15 2.25 6.43
N THR A 386 -27.90 2.52 6.07
CA THR A 386 -27.02 1.66 5.29
C THR A 386 -25.65 1.58 5.98
N PRO A 387 -24.88 0.46 5.82
CA PRO A 387 -23.52 0.38 6.34
C PRO A 387 -22.63 1.56 5.91
N ALA A 388 -22.79 2.05 4.67
CA ALA A 388 -22.05 3.22 4.16
C ALA A 388 -22.29 4.50 4.95
N ASN A 389 -23.41 4.62 5.65
CA ASN A 389 -23.76 5.78 6.48
C ASN A 389 -23.92 5.42 7.98
N ASP A 390 -23.24 4.36 8.45
CA ASP A 390 -23.11 4.05 9.88
C ASP A 390 -21.72 4.43 10.38
N PRO A 391 -21.55 5.55 11.11
CA PRO A 391 -20.24 6.02 11.60
C PRO A 391 -19.48 4.99 12.45
N LYS A 392 -20.14 3.99 13.01
CA LYS A 392 -19.51 2.92 13.79
C LYS A 392 -18.62 1.99 12.93
N LEU A 393 -18.86 1.98 11.62
CA LEU A 393 -18.15 1.13 10.67
C LEU A 393 -17.03 1.86 9.91
N VAL A 394 -16.73 3.13 10.24
CA VAL A 394 -15.77 3.94 9.49
C VAL A 394 -14.37 3.29 9.41
N ASP A 395 -13.91 2.68 10.50
CA ASP A 395 -12.60 2.03 10.54
C ASP A 395 -12.54 0.82 9.61
N GLU A 396 -13.63 0.05 9.50
CA GLU A 396 -13.74 -1.07 8.58
C GLU A 396 -13.65 -0.62 7.12
N TYR A 397 -14.34 0.47 6.76
CA TYR A 397 -14.26 1.05 5.42
C TYR A 397 -12.84 1.53 5.11
N LEU A 398 -12.24 2.27 6.03
CA LEU A 398 -10.88 2.79 5.86
C LEU A 398 -9.84 1.67 5.78
N GLN A 399 -9.96 0.61 6.56
CA GLN A 399 -9.05 -0.54 6.51
C GLN A 399 -9.09 -1.24 5.14
N ARG A 400 -10.29 -1.45 4.58
CA ARG A 400 -10.48 -2.09 3.27
C ARG A 400 -9.89 -1.25 2.13
N VAL A 401 -10.15 0.06 2.13
CA VAL A 401 -9.60 0.98 1.13
C VAL A 401 -8.07 1.13 1.26
N LYS A 402 -7.54 1.21 2.49
CA LYS A 402 -6.09 1.22 2.73
C LYS A 402 -5.41 -0.05 2.23
N SER A 403 -6.01 -1.20 2.50
CA SER A 403 -5.46 -2.49 2.08
C SER A 403 -5.40 -2.61 0.56
N MET A 404 -6.46 -2.23 -0.16
CA MET A 404 -6.46 -2.14 -1.61
C MET A 404 -5.32 -1.22 -2.10
N TYR A 405 -5.29 0.02 -1.62
CA TYR A 405 -4.35 1.02 -2.09
C TYR A 405 -2.90 0.59 -1.92
N TYR A 406 -2.49 0.21 -0.71
CA TYR A 406 -1.10 -0.15 -0.44
C TYR A 406 -0.67 -1.42 -1.18
N ARG A 407 -1.60 -2.35 -1.39
CA ARG A 407 -1.31 -3.58 -2.12
C ARG A 407 -0.96 -3.32 -3.58
N SER A 408 -1.72 -2.47 -4.27
CA SER A 408 -1.66 -2.37 -5.73
C SER A 408 -1.08 -1.06 -6.26
N ARG A 409 -0.82 -0.06 -5.42
CA ARG A 409 -0.41 1.28 -5.84
C ARG A 409 0.86 1.35 -6.70
N ASN A 410 1.77 0.41 -6.55
CA ASN A 410 3.04 0.36 -7.28
C ASN A 410 2.98 -0.46 -8.57
N HIS A 411 1.83 -1.09 -8.88
CA HIS A 411 1.66 -1.80 -10.14
C HIS A 411 1.33 -0.86 -11.28
N SER A 412 2.03 -1.04 -12.40
CA SER A 412 1.86 -0.21 -13.62
C SER A 412 0.50 -0.41 -14.28
N CYS A 413 -0.10 -1.58 -14.09
CA CYS A 413 -1.41 -1.93 -14.61
C CYS A 413 -2.56 -1.17 -13.93
N VAL A 414 -2.40 -0.73 -12.67
CA VAL A 414 -3.49 -0.07 -11.92
C VAL A 414 -3.64 1.38 -12.39
N ILE A 415 -4.76 1.68 -13.03
CA ILE A 415 -5.06 3.00 -13.62
C ILE A 415 -6.13 3.79 -12.87
N ALA A 416 -6.92 3.14 -12.03
CA ALA A 416 -7.93 3.76 -11.18
C ALA A 416 -8.19 2.89 -9.95
N PHE A 417 -8.82 3.47 -8.93
CA PHE A 417 -9.28 2.78 -7.72
C PHE A 417 -10.78 2.91 -7.58
N SER A 418 -11.47 1.81 -7.29
CA SER A 418 -12.88 1.79 -6.90
C SER A 418 -13.01 1.66 -5.40
N LEU A 419 -13.88 2.48 -4.78
CA LEU A 419 -14.15 2.40 -3.34
C LEU A 419 -15.01 1.18 -2.95
N GLY A 420 -15.45 0.39 -3.91
CA GLY A 420 -16.27 -0.82 -3.70
C GLY A 420 -17.35 -0.97 -4.77
N GLY A 421 -18.11 -2.04 -4.65
CA GLY A 421 -19.35 -2.25 -5.38
C GLY A 421 -20.49 -1.39 -4.84
N GLU A 422 -21.73 -1.71 -5.23
CA GLU A 422 -22.91 -1.01 -4.76
C GLU A 422 -23.09 -1.20 -3.24
N SER A 423 -23.10 -0.07 -2.50
CA SER A 423 -23.15 -0.11 -1.02
C SER A 423 -23.89 1.07 -0.41
N GLY A 424 -24.66 1.82 -1.20
CA GLY A 424 -25.21 3.10 -0.78
C GLY A 424 -24.13 4.16 -0.62
N ASN A 425 -24.50 5.35 -0.14
CA ASN A 425 -23.54 6.44 0.06
C ASN A 425 -23.76 7.13 1.41
N GLY A 426 -22.68 7.68 1.97
CA GLY A 426 -22.74 8.41 3.22
C GLY A 426 -21.39 8.57 3.89
N TYR A 427 -21.41 8.77 5.20
CA TYR A 427 -20.25 9.16 6.00
C TYR A 427 -19.00 8.31 5.74
N ASN A 428 -19.13 6.97 5.70
CA ASN A 428 -17.98 6.08 5.57
C ASN A 428 -17.36 6.15 4.18
N MET A 429 -18.18 6.24 3.12
CA MET A 429 -17.70 6.43 1.75
C MET A 429 -17.05 7.79 1.55
N TYR A 430 -17.58 8.85 2.17
CA TYR A 430 -16.94 10.17 2.15
C TYR A 430 -15.56 10.12 2.81
N LYS A 431 -15.44 9.48 3.98
CA LYS A 431 -14.15 9.31 4.67
C LYS A 431 -13.17 8.44 3.88
N ALA A 432 -13.64 7.41 3.24
CA ALA A 432 -12.83 6.57 2.35
C ALA A 432 -12.28 7.36 1.16
N TYR A 433 -13.13 8.16 0.50
CA TYR A 433 -12.70 9.04 -0.59
C TYR A 433 -11.71 10.11 -0.12
N GLU A 434 -12.01 10.83 0.97
CA GLU A 434 -11.10 11.83 1.55
C GLU A 434 -9.74 11.23 1.85
N TRP A 435 -9.71 10.03 2.45
CA TRP A 435 -8.46 9.36 2.77
C TRP A 435 -7.67 9.00 1.52
N ILE A 436 -8.25 8.30 0.54
CA ILE A 436 -7.52 7.89 -0.66
C ILE A 436 -7.03 9.11 -1.45
N LYS A 437 -7.83 10.18 -1.54
CA LYS A 437 -7.43 11.44 -2.19
C LYS A 437 -6.35 12.18 -1.40
N SER A 438 -6.16 11.91 -0.12
CA SER A 438 -5.05 12.49 0.65
C SER A 438 -3.70 11.90 0.24
N VAL A 439 -3.65 10.62 -0.16
CA VAL A 439 -2.44 9.86 -0.50
C VAL A 439 -2.26 9.61 -2.00
N GLU A 440 -3.36 9.51 -2.77
CA GLU A 440 -3.33 9.30 -4.24
C GLU A 440 -3.75 10.58 -4.98
N LYS A 441 -2.80 11.16 -5.72
CA LYS A 441 -3.02 12.39 -6.48
C LYS A 441 -3.00 12.19 -8.00
N ARG A 442 -2.72 10.98 -8.47
CA ARG A 442 -2.42 10.68 -9.87
C ARG A 442 -3.58 10.02 -10.59
N ARG A 443 -4.17 9.03 -9.93
CA ARG A 443 -5.22 8.17 -10.50
C ARG A 443 -6.58 8.60 -10.02
N PRO A 444 -7.61 8.48 -10.87
CA PRO A 444 -8.97 8.76 -10.45
C PRO A 444 -9.46 7.70 -9.47
N VAL A 445 -10.39 8.14 -8.64
CA VAL A 445 -11.15 7.29 -7.72
C VAL A 445 -12.58 7.21 -8.22
N PHE A 446 -13.08 6.01 -8.36
CA PHE A 446 -14.44 5.73 -8.77
C PHE A 446 -15.27 5.18 -7.62
N TYR A 447 -16.54 5.59 -7.57
CA TYR A 447 -17.53 4.97 -6.72
C TYR A 447 -18.91 4.98 -7.38
N VAL A 448 -19.44 3.80 -7.68
CA VAL A 448 -20.72 3.65 -8.36
C VAL A 448 -21.89 4.23 -7.55
N GLY A 449 -21.89 4.04 -6.22
CA GLY A 449 -22.92 4.52 -5.32
C GLY A 449 -22.85 6.02 -5.00
N ALA A 450 -21.90 6.76 -5.58
CA ALA A 450 -21.85 8.22 -5.43
C ALA A 450 -22.97 8.92 -6.18
N GLU A 451 -23.50 8.34 -7.26
CA GLU A 451 -24.64 8.89 -8.02
C GLU A 451 -24.48 10.38 -8.39
N GLY A 452 -23.25 10.78 -8.75
CA GLY A 452 -22.92 12.16 -9.10
C GLY A 452 -22.58 13.08 -7.91
N GLU A 453 -22.49 12.55 -6.68
CA GLU A 453 -21.95 13.27 -5.53
C GLU A 453 -20.42 13.43 -5.65
N TRP A 454 -19.85 14.25 -4.77
CA TRP A 454 -18.44 14.69 -4.81
C TRP A 454 -17.40 13.60 -4.52
N ASN A 455 -17.80 12.47 -3.97
CA ASN A 455 -16.91 11.39 -3.55
C ASN A 455 -16.61 10.37 -4.65
N THR A 456 -16.52 10.87 -5.87
CA THR A 456 -16.01 10.15 -7.04
C THR A 456 -15.38 11.15 -8.03
N ASP A 457 -14.28 10.75 -8.69
CA ASP A 457 -13.69 11.54 -9.78
C ASP A 457 -14.31 11.20 -11.14
N MET A 458 -15.05 10.10 -11.21
CA MET A 458 -15.59 9.53 -12.43
C MET A 458 -17.08 9.28 -12.29
N THR A 459 -17.86 9.67 -13.27
CA THR A 459 -19.30 9.42 -13.30
C THR A 459 -19.67 8.07 -13.89
N GLU A 460 -18.81 7.55 -14.78
CA GLU A 460 -18.95 6.25 -15.44
C GLU A 460 -17.57 5.60 -15.61
N LEU A 461 -17.56 4.29 -15.63
CA LEU A 461 -16.40 3.45 -15.94
C LEU A 461 -16.47 2.92 -17.33
#